data_5deba764a065863f7c95614bd5b47532
#
_entry.id   5deba764a065863f7c95614bd5b47532
#
_cell.length_a   1.000
_cell.length_b   1.000
_cell.length_c   1.000
_cell.angle_alpha   90.00
_cell.angle_beta   90.00
_cell.angle_gamma   90.00
#
_symmetry.space_group_name_H-M   'P 1'
#
loop_
_entity.id
_entity.type
_entity.pdbx_description
1 polymer ?
#
loop_
_entity_poly.entity_id
_entity_poly.type
_entity_poly.pdbx_seq_one_letter_code
_entity_poly.pdbx_strand_id
1 'polypeptide(L)'
;MAISTRTDEDIQADVLEELKWDTHVRPNEIGVAVKEGIVTLTGWVDSYLKKIHAEEAAHRVPGVKAVANDIEVRLPSFAERTDADLAAAVLSALKWDAAIPAGTLDVTVSQGWVTLKGEVEYAFQKRDAERAVERLSGVKGVGNLIVVKPHLSPTDLKQQIERALIRNAQTDARHITVEVQGSKVILHGTVRSYAEKRAAADAAWSAPGVSEVENQMVVLPIV
;
A
#
# COMPACT_ATOMS: atom_id res chain seq x y z
N MET A 1 -27.82 15.38 10.89
CA MET A 1 -27.48 15.69 9.51
C MET A 1 -27.64 14.43 8.69
N ALA A 2 -28.50 14.42 7.67
CA ALA A 2 -28.64 13.29 6.78
C ALA A 2 -27.29 13.15 6.03
N ILE A 3 -26.65 12.00 6.14
CA ILE A 3 -25.50 11.65 5.30
C ILE A 3 -26.09 11.53 3.89
N SER A 4 -25.90 12.57 3.07
CA SER A 4 -26.21 12.50 1.64
C SER A 4 -25.37 11.36 1.08
N THR A 5 -26.00 10.25 0.78
CA THR A 5 -25.38 9.16 0.02
C THR A 5 -25.02 9.73 -1.35
N ARG A 6 -23.72 9.83 -1.64
CA ARG A 6 -23.22 10.27 -2.95
C ARG A 6 -23.74 9.32 -4.02
N THR A 7 -24.16 9.86 -5.15
CA THR A 7 -24.58 9.04 -6.28
C THR A 7 -23.37 8.46 -7.03
N ASP A 8 -23.57 7.40 -7.81
CA ASP A 8 -22.49 6.83 -8.63
C ASP A 8 -22.00 7.84 -9.68
N GLU A 9 -22.87 8.73 -10.17
CA GLU A 9 -22.51 9.82 -11.07
C GLU A 9 -21.60 10.85 -10.40
N ASP A 10 -21.87 11.23 -9.13
CA ASP A 10 -21.01 12.13 -8.37
C ASP A 10 -19.63 11.53 -8.16
N ILE A 11 -19.57 10.25 -7.80
CA ILE A 11 -18.30 9.53 -7.60
C ILE A 11 -17.54 9.44 -8.92
N GLN A 12 -18.20 9.13 -10.03
CA GLN A 12 -17.58 9.07 -11.35
C GLN A 12 -16.98 10.42 -11.77
N ALA A 13 -17.71 11.50 -11.55
CA ALA A 13 -17.26 12.85 -11.88
C ALA A 13 -16.00 13.20 -11.06
N ASP A 14 -16.00 12.92 -9.76
CA ASP A 14 -14.86 13.20 -8.88
C ASP A 14 -13.64 12.32 -9.21
N VAL A 15 -13.83 11.04 -9.56
CA VAL A 15 -12.73 10.17 -10.00
C VAL A 15 -12.10 10.73 -11.29
N LEU A 16 -12.91 11.19 -12.25
CA LEU A 16 -12.41 11.82 -13.47
C LEU A 16 -11.63 13.11 -13.18
N GLU A 17 -12.09 13.93 -12.22
CA GLU A 17 -11.38 15.15 -11.81
C GLU A 17 -10.06 14.80 -11.07
N GLU A 18 -10.08 13.78 -10.20
CA GLU A 18 -8.87 13.34 -9.47
C GLU A 18 -7.81 12.76 -10.43
N LEU A 19 -8.24 12.00 -11.45
CA LEU A 19 -7.34 11.53 -12.52
C LEU A 19 -6.75 12.68 -13.36
N LYS A 20 -7.50 13.76 -13.61
CA LYS A 20 -6.99 14.96 -14.28
C LYS A 20 -6.00 15.73 -13.42
N TRP A 21 -6.20 15.73 -12.11
CA TRP A 21 -5.34 16.40 -11.14
C TRP A 21 -4.00 15.67 -10.94
N ASP A 22 -3.99 14.36 -11.10
CA ASP A 22 -2.78 13.55 -10.95
C ASP A 22 -1.85 13.74 -12.17
N THR A 23 -0.69 14.35 -11.94
CA THR A 23 0.29 14.66 -12.99
C THR A 23 0.94 13.43 -13.63
N HIS A 24 0.82 12.25 -12.99
CA HIS A 24 1.40 11.00 -13.48
C HIS A 24 0.46 10.26 -14.45
N VAL A 25 -0.81 10.64 -14.50
CA VAL A 25 -1.84 9.97 -15.28
C VAL A 25 -2.25 10.81 -16.50
N ARG A 26 -2.55 10.17 -17.62
CA ARG A 26 -3.17 10.82 -18.79
C ARG A 26 -4.64 10.43 -18.85
N PRO A 27 -5.56 11.28 -18.38
CA PRO A 27 -6.96 10.91 -18.18
C PRO A 27 -7.69 10.57 -19.48
N ASN A 28 -7.23 11.07 -20.64
CA ASN A 28 -7.86 10.83 -21.94
C ASN A 28 -7.76 9.39 -22.43
N GLU A 29 -6.92 8.56 -21.81
CA GLU A 29 -6.68 7.17 -22.16
C GLU A 29 -7.38 6.20 -21.20
N ILE A 30 -8.04 6.73 -20.13
CA ILE A 30 -8.66 5.97 -19.07
C ILE A 30 -10.16 6.24 -19.03
N GLY A 31 -10.94 5.18 -19.19
CA GLY A 31 -12.38 5.17 -18.97
C GLY A 31 -12.72 4.87 -17.53
N VAL A 32 -13.74 5.54 -16.99
CA VAL A 32 -14.22 5.36 -15.62
C VAL A 32 -15.70 5.02 -15.66
N ALA A 33 -16.10 3.91 -15.04
CA ALA A 33 -17.49 3.56 -14.77
C ALA A 33 -17.66 3.32 -13.26
N VAL A 34 -18.81 3.69 -12.70
CA VAL A 34 -19.11 3.47 -11.28
C VAL A 34 -20.45 2.77 -11.15
N LYS A 35 -20.49 1.75 -10.29
CA LYS A 35 -21.73 1.05 -9.92
C LYS A 35 -21.70 0.67 -8.45
N GLU A 36 -22.67 1.15 -7.68
CA GLU A 36 -22.81 0.87 -6.24
C GLU A 36 -21.55 1.26 -5.43
N GLY A 37 -20.82 2.30 -5.88
CA GLY A 37 -19.56 2.74 -5.30
C GLY A 37 -18.34 1.89 -5.69
N ILE A 38 -18.50 0.94 -6.62
CA ILE A 38 -17.38 0.19 -7.21
C ILE A 38 -16.97 0.89 -8.50
N VAL A 39 -15.71 1.36 -8.53
CA VAL A 39 -15.11 2.03 -9.68
C VAL A 39 -14.45 0.99 -10.59
N THR A 40 -14.76 1.03 -11.89
CA THR A 40 -14.05 0.25 -12.91
C THR A 40 -13.23 1.20 -13.78
N LEU A 41 -11.91 1.02 -13.78
CA LEU A 41 -10.97 1.74 -14.62
C LEU A 41 -10.63 0.87 -15.83
N THR A 42 -10.79 1.40 -17.04
CA THR A 42 -10.49 0.71 -18.31
C THR A 42 -9.61 1.57 -19.20
N GLY A 43 -9.04 0.99 -20.25
CA GLY A 43 -8.18 1.70 -21.18
C GLY A 43 -6.74 1.20 -21.14
N TRP A 44 -5.78 2.07 -21.42
CA TRP A 44 -4.36 1.68 -21.43
C TRP A 44 -3.45 2.80 -20.94
N VAL A 45 -2.27 2.41 -20.45
CA VAL A 45 -1.17 3.31 -20.05
C VAL A 45 0.16 2.77 -20.55
N ASP A 46 1.16 3.64 -20.65
CA ASP A 46 2.50 3.30 -21.16
C ASP A 46 3.48 2.79 -20.08
N SER A 47 3.04 2.70 -18.82
CA SER A 47 3.85 2.14 -17.73
C SER A 47 2.98 1.59 -16.59
N TYR A 48 3.50 0.61 -15.86
CA TYR A 48 2.83 0.04 -14.70
C TYR A 48 2.63 1.05 -13.58
N LEU A 49 3.59 1.94 -13.38
CA LEU A 49 3.48 3.02 -12.38
C LEU A 49 2.25 3.91 -12.62
N LYS A 50 1.94 4.23 -13.88
CA LYS A 50 0.73 5.01 -14.21
C LYS A 50 -0.56 4.25 -13.91
N LYS A 51 -0.56 2.92 -14.09
CA LYS A 51 -1.70 2.07 -13.70
C LYS A 51 -1.95 2.14 -12.20
N ILE A 52 -0.88 2.09 -11.38
CA ILE A 52 -0.96 2.22 -9.91
C ILE A 52 -1.48 3.60 -9.52
N HIS A 53 -0.92 4.67 -10.09
CA HIS A 53 -1.38 6.04 -9.78
C HIS A 53 -2.85 6.25 -10.14
N ALA A 54 -3.34 5.67 -11.22
CA ALA A 54 -4.76 5.74 -11.58
C ALA A 54 -5.65 5.04 -10.53
N GLU A 55 -5.22 3.89 -10.02
CA GLU A 55 -5.91 3.17 -8.95
C GLU A 55 -5.92 3.96 -7.65
N GLU A 56 -4.75 4.48 -7.25
CA GLU A 56 -4.61 5.33 -6.06
C GLU A 56 -5.46 6.61 -6.15
N ALA A 57 -5.52 7.24 -7.34
CA ALA A 57 -6.38 8.39 -7.59
C ALA A 57 -7.84 8.05 -7.34
N ALA A 58 -8.33 6.94 -7.87
CA ALA A 58 -9.70 6.49 -7.65
C ALA A 58 -9.99 6.20 -6.16
N HIS A 59 -9.04 5.61 -5.44
CA HIS A 59 -9.20 5.32 -4.00
C HIS A 59 -9.21 6.58 -3.11
N ARG A 60 -8.67 7.72 -3.56
CA ARG A 60 -8.74 8.99 -2.82
C ARG A 60 -10.14 9.62 -2.80
N VAL A 61 -11.02 9.20 -3.69
CA VAL A 61 -12.36 9.79 -3.83
C VAL A 61 -13.32 9.24 -2.76
N PRO A 62 -13.98 10.12 -1.99
CA PRO A 62 -14.97 9.70 -1.00
C PRO A 62 -16.15 8.98 -1.63
N GLY A 63 -16.55 7.84 -1.05
CA GLY A 63 -17.66 7.01 -1.54
C GLY A 63 -17.20 5.82 -2.39
N VAL A 64 -15.96 5.79 -2.85
CA VAL A 64 -15.37 4.61 -3.50
C VAL A 64 -15.18 3.49 -2.47
N LYS A 65 -15.80 2.35 -2.73
CA LYS A 65 -15.75 1.15 -1.89
C LYS A 65 -14.71 0.14 -2.38
N ALA A 66 -14.53 0.06 -3.70
CA ALA A 66 -13.56 -0.82 -4.36
C ALA A 66 -13.22 -0.28 -5.74
N VAL A 67 -12.05 -0.64 -6.24
CA VAL A 67 -11.59 -0.32 -7.60
C VAL A 67 -11.29 -1.61 -8.35
N ALA A 68 -11.92 -1.81 -9.50
CA ALA A 68 -11.56 -2.82 -10.49
C ALA A 68 -10.66 -2.15 -11.53
N ASN A 69 -9.38 -2.53 -11.58
CA ASN A 69 -8.38 -1.88 -12.42
C ASN A 69 -8.07 -2.76 -13.65
N ASP A 70 -8.87 -2.60 -14.71
CA ASP A 70 -8.73 -3.29 -15.99
C ASP A 70 -7.88 -2.50 -17.00
N ILE A 71 -7.08 -1.52 -16.52
CA ILE A 71 -6.16 -0.76 -17.37
C ILE A 71 -5.06 -1.70 -17.89
N GLU A 72 -4.86 -1.71 -19.21
CA GLU A 72 -3.78 -2.46 -19.86
C GLU A 72 -2.47 -1.65 -19.87
N VAL A 73 -1.35 -2.29 -19.53
CA VAL A 73 -0.01 -1.67 -19.66
C VAL A 73 0.56 -1.99 -21.03
N ARG A 74 0.64 -0.96 -21.89
CA ARG A 74 1.22 -1.04 -23.24
C ARG A 74 2.54 -0.29 -23.26
N LEU A 75 3.64 -1.03 -23.13
CA LEU A 75 4.96 -0.43 -23.09
C LEU A 75 5.33 0.11 -24.50
N PRO A 76 5.90 1.32 -24.60
CA PRO A 76 6.50 1.79 -25.83
C PRO A 76 7.73 0.95 -26.16
N SER A 77 8.09 0.84 -27.45
CA SER A 77 9.17 -0.04 -27.92
C SER A 77 10.53 0.20 -27.26
N PHE A 78 10.85 1.44 -26.91
CA PHE A 78 12.08 1.77 -26.18
C PHE A 78 12.07 1.30 -24.70
N ALA A 79 10.90 1.03 -24.14
CA ALA A 79 10.72 0.56 -22.77
C ALA A 79 10.55 -0.97 -22.68
N GLU A 80 10.35 -1.66 -23.81
CA GLU A 80 10.28 -3.11 -23.85
C GLU A 80 11.62 -3.73 -23.42
N ARG A 81 11.55 -4.76 -22.61
CA ARG A 81 12.70 -5.53 -22.12
C ARG A 81 12.39 -7.02 -22.25
N THR A 82 13.41 -7.84 -22.46
CA THR A 82 13.26 -9.28 -22.29
C THR A 82 13.05 -9.63 -20.82
N ASP A 83 12.38 -10.74 -20.55
CA ASP A 83 12.19 -11.18 -19.16
C ASP A 83 13.53 -11.41 -18.44
N ALA A 84 14.57 -11.82 -19.16
CA ALA A 84 15.91 -11.98 -18.62
C ALA A 84 16.56 -10.64 -18.21
N ASP A 85 16.46 -9.63 -19.09
CA ASP A 85 16.99 -8.28 -18.78
C ASP A 85 16.22 -7.65 -17.63
N LEU A 86 14.90 -7.83 -17.63
CA LEU A 86 14.05 -7.32 -16.55
C LEU A 86 14.36 -8.01 -15.21
N ALA A 87 14.57 -9.34 -15.20
CA ALA A 87 14.97 -10.06 -13.99
C ALA A 87 16.33 -9.55 -13.45
N ALA A 88 17.30 -9.32 -14.34
CA ALA A 88 18.58 -8.74 -13.93
C ALA A 88 18.43 -7.32 -13.35
N ALA A 89 17.58 -6.48 -13.97
CA ALA A 89 17.28 -5.14 -13.49
C ALA A 89 16.60 -5.16 -12.11
N VAL A 90 15.62 -6.07 -11.90
CA VAL A 90 14.94 -6.26 -10.61
C VAL A 90 15.94 -6.68 -9.53
N LEU A 91 16.76 -7.71 -9.78
CA LEU A 91 17.77 -8.15 -8.82
C LEU A 91 18.76 -7.03 -8.48
N SER A 92 19.15 -6.23 -9.47
CA SER A 92 20.01 -5.07 -9.24
C SER A 92 19.32 -4.02 -8.36
N ALA A 93 18.06 -3.66 -8.66
CA ALA A 93 17.30 -2.68 -7.87
C ALA A 93 17.14 -3.11 -6.41
N LEU A 94 16.76 -4.37 -6.17
CA LEU A 94 16.65 -4.94 -4.83
C LEU A 94 17.98 -4.96 -4.07
N LYS A 95 19.10 -5.23 -4.76
CA LYS A 95 20.44 -5.24 -4.18
C LYS A 95 20.93 -3.83 -3.78
N TRP A 96 20.54 -2.81 -4.53
CA TRP A 96 20.94 -1.43 -4.26
C TRP A 96 20.09 -0.75 -3.19
N ASP A 97 18.94 -1.33 -2.85
CA ASP A 97 18.10 -0.82 -1.76
C ASP A 97 18.64 -1.32 -0.41
N ALA A 98 19.16 -0.39 0.38
CA ALA A 98 19.74 -0.70 1.70
C ALA A 98 18.73 -1.21 2.73
N ALA A 99 17.43 -1.00 2.50
CA ALA A 99 16.37 -1.45 3.38
C ALA A 99 16.05 -2.95 3.18
N ILE A 100 16.40 -3.52 2.02
CA ILE A 100 16.08 -4.90 1.65
C ILE A 100 17.25 -5.82 1.98
N PRO A 101 17.04 -6.88 2.78
CA PRO A 101 18.12 -7.82 3.07
C PRO A 101 18.59 -8.55 1.80
N ALA A 102 19.90 -8.52 1.55
CA ALA A 102 20.47 -9.15 0.36
C ALA A 102 20.26 -10.67 0.35
N GLY A 103 19.79 -11.21 -0.78
CA GLY A 103 19.68 -12.66 -0.99
C GLY A 103 18.50 -13.34 -0.28
N THR A 104 17.54 -12.59 0.28
CA THR A 104 16.36 -13.15 0.94
C THR A 104 15.15 -13.26 0.03
N LEU A 105 15.21 -12.64 -1.15
CA LEU A 105 14.09 -12.58 -2.08
C LEU A 105 14.39 -13.34 -3.37
N ASP A 106 13.44 -14.17 -3.78
CA ASP A 106 13.39 -14.84 -5.08
C ASP A 106 12.57 -13.99 -6.05
N VAL A 107 13.07 -13.85 -7.28
CA VAL A 107 12.44 -13.08 -8.35
C VAL A 107 12.09 -14.01 -9.50
N THR A 108 10.85 -13.96 -9.95
CA THR A 108 10.40 -14.63 -11.19
C THR A 108 9.80 -13.58 -12.11
N VAL A 109 10.18 -13.60 -13.40
CA VAL A 109 9.62 -12.71 -14.42
C VAL A 109 9.01 -13.53 -15.53
N SER A 110 7.79 -13.18 -15.94
CA SER A 110 7.09 -13.81 -17.06
C SER A 110 6.25 -12.77 -17.80
N GLN A 111 6.56 -12.55 -19.07
CA GLN A 111 5.87 -11.59 -19.96
C GLN A 111 5.77 -10.16 -19.38
N GLY A 112 6.83 -9.73 -18.67
CA GLY A 112 6.88 -8.43 -17.98
C GLY A 112 6.20 -8.41 -16.61
N TRP A 113 5.60 -9.51 -16.16
CA TRP A 113 5.08 -9.66 -14.79
C TRP A 113 6.18 -10.13 -13.86
N VAL A 114 6.41 -9.38 -12.79
CA VAL A 114 7.40 -9.69 -11.77
C VAL A 114 6.71 -10.27 -10.54
N THR A 115 7.17 -11.43 -10.10
CA THR A 115 6.72 -12.05 -8.83
C THR A 115 7.88 -12.05 -7.85
N LEU A 116 7.66 -11.41 -6.68
CA LEU A 116 8.60 -11.40 -5.56
C LEU A 116 8.15 -12.41 -4.52
N LYS A 117 9.05 -13.29 -4.08
CA LYS A 117 8.82 -14.27 -3.01
C LYS A 117 9.98 -14.21 -2.02
N GLY A 118 9.75 -14.69 -0.82
CA GLY A 118 10.76 -14.79 0.22
C GLY A 118 10.25 -14.32 1.57
N GLU A 119 11.16 -14.17 2.51
CA GLU A 119 10.83 -13.77 3.89
C GLU A 119 11.61 -12.50 4.27
N VAL A 120 10.93 -11.59 4.93
CA VAL A 120 11.52 -10.36 5.49
C VAL A 120 11.10 -10.20 6.95
N GLU A 121 11.84 -9.38 7.68
CA GLU A 121 11.60 -9.14 9.10
C GLU A 121 10.54 -8.06 9.35
N TYR A 122 10.49 -7.05 8.46
CA TYR A 122 9.63 -5.87 8.65
C TYR A 122 8.69 -5.66 7.46
N ALA A 123 7.51 -5.17 7.74
CA ALA A 123 6.52 -4.86 6.71
C ALA A 123 6.99 -3.79 5.71
N PHE A 124 7.81 -2.83 6.15
CA PHE A 124 8.36 -1.82 5.25
C PHE A 124 9.26 -2.44 4.18
N GLN A 125 10.06 -3.46 4.51
CA GLN A 125 10.92 -4.15 3.55
C GLN A 125 10.13 -4.79 2.41
N LYS A 126 8.97 -5.39 2.73
CA LYS A 126 8.05 -5.91 1.73
C LYS A 126 7.52 -4.82 0.80
N ARG A 127 7.11 -3.67 1.37
CA ARG A 127 6.60 -2.53 0.59
C ARG A 127 7.68 -1.86 -0.26
N ASP A 128 8.87 -1.71 0.30
CA ASP A 128 9.99 -1.07 -0.40
C ASP A 128 10.49 -1.95 -1.55
N ALA A 129 10.51 -3.29 -1.38
CA ALA A 129 10.81 -4.23 -2.46
C ALA A 129 9.81 -4.08 -3.63
N GLU A 130 8.51 -3.99 -3.35
CA GLU A 130 7.48 -3.77 -4.35
C GLU A 130 7.69 -2.44 -5.09
N ARG A 131 7.84 -1.34 -4.34
CA ARG A 131 8.05 0.01 -4.89
C ARG A 131 9.31 0.13 -5.73
N ALA A 132 10.38 -0.56 -5.36
CA ALA A 132 11.62 -0.58 -6.14
C ALA A 132 11.38 -1.21 -7.53
N VAL A 133 10.55 -2.24 -7.61
CA VAL A 133 10.23 -2.96 -8.85
C VAL A 133 9.20 -2.21 -9.71
N GLU A 134 8.18 -1.62 -9.10
CA GLU A 134 7.11 -0.88 -9.80
C GLU A 134 7.62 0.24 -10.70
N ARG A 135 8.77 0.81 -10.36
CA ARG A 135 9.40 1.93 -11.07
C ARG A 135 10.29 1.51 -12.23
N LEU A 136 10.52 0.21 -12.42
CA LEU A 136 11.41 -0.28 -13.47
C LEU A 136 10.72 -0.27 -14.83
N SER A 137 11.46 0.20 -15.82
CA SER A 137 11.02 0.12 -17.22
C SER A 137 10.93 -1.34 -17.67
N GLY A 138 9.85 -1.72 -18.31
CA GLY A 138 9.60 -3.10 -18.74
C GLY A 138 8.60 -3.84 -17.86
N VAL A 139 8.31 -3.34 -16.65
CA VAL A 139 7.34 -3.94 -15.75
C VAL A 139 5.91 -3.66 -16.23
N LYS A 140 5.11 -4.73 -16.30
CA LYS A 140 3.67 -4.69 -16.61
C LYS A 140 2.79 -4.99 -15.41
N GLY A 141 3.37 -5.60 -14.38
CA GLY A 141 2.71 -5.91 -13.13
C GLY A 141 3.66 -6.49 -12.09
N VAL A 142 3.30 -6.36 -10.81
CA VAL A 142 4.06 -6.90 -9.69
C VAL A 142 3.15 -7.73 -8.80
N GLY A 143 3.57 -8.97 -8.53
CA GLY A 143 2.96 -9.85 -7.53
C GLY A 143 3.86 -9.95 -6.31
N ASN A 144 3.48 -9.31 -5.21
CA ASN A 144 4.27 -9.30 -3.98
C ASN A 144 3.83 -10.41 -3.01
N LEU A 145 4.45 -11.57 -3.12
CA LEU A 145 4.24 -12.74 -2.27
C LEU A 145 5.26 -12.85 -1.13
N ILE A 146 5.94 -11.75 -0.79
CA ILE A 146 6.87 -11.69 0.33
C ILE A 146 6.10 -11.86 1.64
N VAL A 147 6.60 -12.70 2.52
CA VAL A 147 6.03 -12.96 3.85
C VAL A 147 6.84 -12.22 4.91
N VAL A 148 6.14 -11.50 5.79
CA VAL A 148 6.78 -10.91 6.99
C VAL A 148 6.83 -12.00 8.05
N LYS A 149 8.06 -12.40 8.45
CA LYS A 149 8.27 -13.50 9.39
C LYS A 149 8.11 -13.04 10.83
N PRO A 150 7.26 -13.67 11.64
CA PRO A 150 7.20 -13.42 13.07
C PRO A 150 8.53 -13.79 13.75
N HIS A 151 9.16 -12.85 14.47
CA HIS A 151 10.39 -13.10 15.23
C HIS A 151 10.18 -13.17 16.73
N LEU A 152 9.07 -12.63 17.21
CA LEU A 152 8.75 -12.51 18.63
C LEU A 152 7.52 -13.33 18.99
N SER A 153 7.43 -13.75 20.24
CA SER A 153 6.18 -14.25 20.77
C SER A 153 5.13 -13.13 20.79
N PRO A 154 3.83 -13.43 20.70
CA PRO A 154 2.78 -12.42 20.78
C PRO A 154 2.87 -11.55 22.04
N THR A 155 3.31 -12.12 23.15
CA THR A 155 3.50 -11.41 24.42
C THR A 155 4.66 -10.41 24.36
N ASP A 156 5.80 -10.83 23.81
CA ASP A 156 6.98 -9.96 23.67
C ASP A 156 6.71 -8.83 22.66
N LEU A 157 6.06 -9.15 21.56
CA LEU A 157 5.66 -8.18 20.55
C LEU A 157 4.74 -7.11 21.14
N LYS A 158 3.70 -7.52 21.90
CA LYS A 158 2.81 -6.61 22.62
C LYS A 158 3.59 -5.66 23.53
N GLN A 159 4.48 -6.21 24.38
CA GLN A 159 5.29 -5.39 25.31
C GLN A 159 6.20 -4.39 24.57
N GLN A 160 6.79 -4.79 23.44
CA GLN A 160 7.63 -3.87 22.66
C GLN A 160 6.81 -2.73 22.05
N ILE A 161 5.61 -3.01 21.53
CA ILE A 161 4.72 -1.98 20.98
C ILE A 161 4.25 -1.04 22.10
N GLU A 162 3.80 -1.56 23.24
CA GLU A 162 3.40 -0.74 24.38
C GLU A 162 4.53 0.19 24.86
N ARG A 163 5.76 -0.31 24.95
CA ARG A 163 6.94 0.52 25.27
C ARG A 163 7.23 1.55 24.18
N ALA A 164 7.01 1.23 22.91
CA ALA A 164 7.18 2.18 21.81
C ALA A 164 6.15 3.31 21.89
N LEU A 165 4.89 3.00 22.19
CA LEU A 165 3.82 3.98 22.40
C LEU A 165 4.14 4.92 23.58
N ILE A 166 4.66 4.39 24.70
CA ILE A 166 5.05 5.20 25.88
C ILE A 166 6.21 6.16 25.53
N ARG A 167 7.15 5.74 24.71
CA ARG A 167 8.29 6.57 24.30
C ARG A 167 7.93 7.62 23.25
N ASN A 168 6.81 7.46 22.56
CA ASN A 168 6.39 8.38 21.51
C ASN A 168 5.69 9.60 22.13
N ALA A 169 6.28 10.78 21.98
CA ALA A 169 5.73 12.03 22.53
C ALA A 169 4.37 12.43 21.93
N GLN A 170 3.98 11.83 20.80
CA GLN A 170 2.71 12.10 20.12
C GLN A 170 1.55 11.22 20.61
N THR A 171 1.83 10.19 21.41
CA THR A 171 0.82 9.23 21.89
C THR A 171 0.60 9.33 23.41
N ASP A 172 -0.66 9.26 23.83
CA ASP A 172 -1.01 9.02 25.22
C ASP A 172 -1.31 7.52 25.42
N ALA A 173 -0.26 6.76 25.69
CA ALA A 173 -0.31 5.31 25.79
C ALA A 173 -1.29 4.78 26.86
N ARG A 174 -1.73 5.62 27.81
CA ARG A 174 -2.69 5.22 28.86
C ARG A 174 -4.08 4.92 28.34
N HIS A 175 -4.42 5.45 27.17
CA HIS A 175 -5.73 5.29 26.54
C HIS A 175 -5.69 4.37 25.32
N ILE A 176 -4.53 3.72 25.07
CA ILE A 176 -4.31 2.82 23.94
C ILE A 176 -4.06 1.41 24.48
N THR A 177 -4.85 0.46 24.01
CA THR A 177 -4.69 -0.96 24.31
C THR A 177 -4.19 -1.69 23.07
N VAL A 178 -3.17 -2.52 23.24
CA VAL A 178 -2.56 -3.33 22.19
C VAL A 178 -2.98 -4.79 22.39
N GLU A 179 -3.57 -5.36 21.35
CA GLU A 179 -3.84 -6.80 21.24
C GLU A 179 -3.00 -7.39 20.12
N VAL A 180 -2.43 -8.59 20.32
CA VAL A 180 -1.59 -9.26 19.33
C VAL A 180 -2.12 -10.67 19.08
N GLN A 181 -2.43 -10.95 17.81
CA GLN A 181 -2.89 -12.25 17.32
C GLN A 181 -1.91 -12.76 16.24
N GLY A 182 -0.92 -13.55 16.64
CA GLY A 182 0.16 -13.94 15.72
C GLY A 182 0.99 -12.75 15.26
N SER A 183 0.93 -12.41 13.98
CA SER A 183 1.58 -11.25 13.36
C SER A 183 0.63 -10.05 13.14
N LYS A 184 -0.65 -10.19 13.51
CA LYS A 184 -1.65 -9.12 13.47
C LYS A 184 -1.67 -8.37 14.79
N VAL A 185 -1.64 -7.05 14.72
CA VAL A 185 -1.78 -6.13 15.86
C VAL A 185 -3.10 -5.38 15.76
N ILE A 186 -3.87 -5.36 16.84
CA ILE A 186 -5.12 -4.61 16.93
C ILE A 186 -4.93 -3.52 17.99
N LEU A 187 -5.19 -2.27 17.59
CA LEU A 187 -5.11 -1.10 18.48
C LEU A 187 -6.52 -0.65 18.82
N HIS A 188 -6.84 -0.63 20.12
CA HIS A 188 -8.11 -0.15 20.66
C HIS A 188 -7.89 1.08 21.53
N GLY A 189 -8.95 1.84 21.75
CA GLY A 189 -8.96 2.94 22.71
C GLY A 189 -9.36 4.27 22.10
N THR A 190 -8.99 5.35 22.78
CA THR A 190 -9.36 6.71 22.40
C THR A 190 -8.12 7.58 22.28
N VAL A 191 -8.09 8.41 21.25
CA VAL A 191 -7.01 9.36 20.97
C VAL A 191 -7.58 10.76 20.76
N ARG A 192 -6.77 11.79 20.98
CA ARG A 192 -7.20 13.20 20.92
C ARG A 192 -7.22 13.76 19.51
N SER A 193 -6.48 13.15 18.59
CA SER A 193 -6.36 13.63 17.22
C SER A 193 -6.10 12.49 16.23
N TYR A 194 -6.34 12.76 14.96
CA TYR A 194 -5.98 11.83 13.89
C TYR A 194 -4.46 11.65 13.78
N ALA A 195 -3.68 12.67 14.09
CA ALA A 195 -2.21 12.58 14.13
C ALA A 195 -1.75 11.58 15.21
N GLU A 196 -2.35 11.61 16.40
CA GLU A 196 -2.09 10.62 17.44
C GLU A 196 -2.50 9.21 17.04
N LYS A 197 -3.68 9.05 16.40
CA LYS A 197 -4.15 7.78 15.84
C LYS A 197 -3.15 7.20 14.83
N ARG A 198 -2.60 8.03 13.96
CA ARG A 198 -1.61 7.65 12.95
C ARG A 198 -0.27 7.30 13.61
N ALA A 199 0.22 8.13 14.53
CA ALA A 199 1.48 7.87 15.24
C ALA A 199 1.47 6.53 15.99
N ALA A 200 0.35 6.16 16.60
CA ALA A 200 0.19 4.88 17.25
C ALA A 200 0.22 3.70 16.25
N ALA A 201 -0.44 3.84 15.10
CA ALA A 201 -0.39 2.83 14.05
C ALA A 201 1.03 2.69 13.48
N ASP A 202 1.74 3.79 13.25
CA ASP A 202 3.12 3.79 12.75
C ASP A 202 4.08 3.11 13.75
N ALA A 203 3.87 3.30 15.06
CA ALA A 203 4.62 2.61 16.09
C ALA A 203 4.39 1.08 16.05
N ALA A 204 3.16 0.63 15.84
CA ALA A 204 2.85 -0.79 15.68
C ALA A 204 3.46 -1.38 14.40
N TRP A 205 3.35 -0.68 13.26
CA TRP A 205 3.94 -1.09 11.99
C TRP A 205 5.48 -1.19 12.02
N SER A 206 6.13 -0.45 12.91
CA SER A 206 7.59 -0.46 13.07
C SER A 206 8.11 -1.67 13.84
N ALA A 207 7.24 -2.46 14.44
CA ALA A 207 7.65 -3.64 15.20
C ALA A 207 7.99 -4.83 14.27
N PRO A 208 9.04 -5.62 14.60
CA PRO A 208 9.45 -6.76 13.78
C PRO A 208 8.37 -7.85 13.77
N GLY A 209 8.13 -8.44 12.61
CA GLY A 209 7.16 -9.54 12.44
C GLY A 209 5.71 -9.10 12.36
N VAL A 210 5.39 -7.82 12.40
CA VAL A 210 4.03 -7.31 12.19
C VAL A 210 3.70 -7.32 10.70
N SER A 211 2.68 -8.08 10.32
CA SER A 211 2.19 -8.18 8.94
C SER A 211 0.88 -7.44 8.72
N GLU A 212 0.13 -7.13 9.78
CA GLU A 212 -1.15 -6.43 9.73
C GLU A 212 -1.35 -5.57 10.99
N VAL A 213 -1.86 -4.36 10.81
CA VAL A 213 -2.29 -3.49 11.91
C VAL A 213 -3.74 -3.06 11.68
N GLU A 214 -4.62 -3.49 12.56
CA GLU A 214 -6.02 -3.07 12.61
C GLU A 214 -6.19 -1.94 13.63
N ASN A 215 -6.52 -0.75 13.15
CA ASN A 215 -6.62 0.43 13.98
C ASN A 215 -8.09 0.77 14.31
N GLN A 216 -8.60 0.24 15.40
CA GLN A 216 -9.95 0.46 15.91
C GLN A 216 -10.06 1.64 16.89
N MET A 217 -9.01 2.47 17.04
CA MET A 217 -9.06 3.62 17.94
C MET A 217 -10.05 4.69 17.44
N VAL A 218 -10.74 5.32 18.40
CA VAL A 218 -11.71 6.40 18.16
C VAL A 218 -11.07 7.74 18.47
N VAL A 219 -11.23 8.72 17.58
CA VAL A 219 -10.77 10.10 17.84
C VAL A 219 -11.84 10.83 18.64
N LEU A 220 -11.50 11.21 19.87
CA LEU A 220 -12.33 12.06 20.73
C LEU A 220 -11.58 13.39 20.96
N PRO A 221 -11.94 14.47 20.23
CA PRO A 221 -11.34 15.77 20.45
C PRO A 221 -11.55 16.23 21.91
N ILE A 222 -10.50 16.74 22.53
CA ILE A 222 -10.65 17.41 23.84
C ILE A 222 -11.43 18.69 23.58
N VAL A 223 -12.57 18.81 24.22
CA VAL A 223 -13.39 20.04 24.27
C VAL A 223 -12.74 21.03 25.21
#